data_2616efefbd7c82892ed481f302e44438
#
_entry.id   2616efefbd7c82892ed481f302e44438
#
_cell.length_a   1.000
_cell.length_b   1.000
_cell.length_c   1.000
_cell.angle_alpha   90.00
_cell.angle_beta   90.00
_cell.angle_gamma   90.00
#
_symmetry.space_group_name_H-M   'P 1'
#
loop_
_entity.id
_entity.type
_entity.pdbx_description
1 polymer ?
#
loop_
_entity_poly.entity_id
_entity_poly.type
_entity_poly.pdbx_seq_one_letter_code
_entity_poly.pdbx_strand_id
1 'polypeptide(L)'
;RRDFSHICNRNEGVDGIQLVLSDKRRIFYDRLSSSSVNSTWMEKVKIPDETKLLSYDVDKDTDNPERMFHIGRKVVNYWDISEDLGYVILSVNLDELESVLSAGKGSRVYLVKDGVIVGAEDTKMLGRQEKALDSAKVNQKAIKNARSGWSILLCQSIREYQKAIEEQVIFWIMVALAVLLIFVLLIYRVTKPVMISVNRSE
;
A
#
# COMPACT_ATOMS: atom_id res chain seq x y z
N ARG A 1 23.94 5.99 -20.05
CA ARG A 1 23.04 4.82 -20.20
C ARG A 1 23.50 3.66 -19.34
N ARG A 2 24.81 3.32 -19.31
CA ARG A 2 25.35 2.18 -18.56
C ARG A 2 25.05 2.28 -17.05
N ASP A 3 25.20 3.48 -16.48
CA ASP A 3 24.95 3.70 -15.05
C ASP A 3 23.46 3.60 -14.71
N PHE A 4 22.58 4.07 -15.61
CA PHE A 4 21.12 3.95 -15.44
C PHE A 4 20.66 2.49 -15.47
N SER A 5 21.23 1.67 -16.38
CA SER A 5 20.93 0.24 -16.40
C SER A 5 21.33 -0.45 -15.10
N HIS A 6 22.46 -0.07 -14.53
CA HIS A 6 22.91 -0.60 -13.24
C HIS A 6 21.94 -0.25 -12.09
N ILE A 7 21.42 0.98 -12.06
CA ILE A 7 20.46 1.42 -11.03
C ILE A 7 19.15 0.63 -11.17
N CYS A 8 18.59 0.55 -12.38
CA CYS A 8 17.35 -0.19 -12.62
C CYS A 8 17.49 -1.69 -12.32
N ASN A 9 18.63 -2.30 -12.68
CA ASN A 9 18.84 -3.71 -12.44
C ASN A 9 19.05 -4.07 -10.97
N ARG A 10 19.47 -3.11 -10.15
CA ARG A 10 19.62 -3.29 -8.69
C ARG A 10 18.35 -3.04 -7.91
N ASN A 11 17.40 -2.31 -8.49
CA ASN A 11 16.14 -1.92 -7.84
C ASN A 11 14.97 -2.44 -8.68
N GLU A 12 14.40 -3.56 -8.28
CA GLU A 12 13.34 -4.25 -9.03
C GLU A 12 12.14 -3.36 -9.34
N GLY A 13 11.79 -2.44 -8.41
CA GLY A 13 10.67 -1.52 -8.60
C GLY A 13 10.96 -0.32 -9.53
N VAL A 14 12.19 -0.10 -9.99
CA VAL A 14 12.55 1.02 -10.88
C VAL A 14 12.67 0.52 -12.31
N ASP A 15 11.70 0.87 -13.14
CA ASP A 15 11.67 0.43 -14.54
C ASP A 15 12.28 1.41 -15.51
N GLY A 16 12.37 2.68 -15.14
CA GLY A 16 12.98 3.69 -15.98
C GLY A 16 13.66 4.83 -15.24
N ILE A 17 14.70 5.38 -15.88
CA ILE A 17 15.38 6.60 -15.44
C ILE A 17 15.49 7.53 -16.62
N GLN A 18 15.08 8.78 -16.42
CA GLN A 18 15.18 9.83 -17.42
C GLN A 18 15.94 11.03 -16.85
N LEU A 19 16.94 11.51 -17.57
CA LEU A 19 17.59 12.78 -17.34
C LEU A 19 17.08 13.77 -18.40
N VAL A 20 16.44 14.82 -17.95
CA VAL A 20 16.00 15.95 -18.78
C VAL A 20 16.96 17.10 -18.53
N LEU A 21 17.72 17.47 -19.52
CA LEU A 21 18.68 18.57 -19.42
C LEU A 21 17.96 19.93 -19.51
N SER A 22 18.63 21.01 -19.10
CA SER A 22 18.11 22.37 -19.17
C SER A 22 17.75 22.83 -20.61
N ASP A 23 18.44 22.30 -21.63
CA ASP A 23 18.13 22.49 -23.04
C ASP A 23 17.00 21.59 -23.57
N LYS A 24 16.27 20.91 -22.68
CA LYS A 24 15.17 19.99 -22.96
C LYS A 24 15.55 18.68 -23.66
N ARG A 25 16.84 18.43 -23.90
CA ARG A 25 17.28 17.11 -24.37
C ARG A 25 17.02 16.07 -23.31
N ARG A 26 16.60 14.87 -23.73
CA ARG A 26 16.29 13.75 -22.86
C ARG A 26 17.26 12.61 -23.08
N ILE A 27 17.80 12.08 -21.97
CA ILE A 27 18.60 10.87 -21.94
C ILE A 27 17.86 9.91 -21.04
N PHE A 28 17.47 8.75 -21.55
CA PHE A 28 16.70 7.81 -20.78
C PHE A 28 17.21 6.39 -20.92
N TYR A 29 16.90 5.60 -19.93
CA TYR A 29 17.01 4.15 -19.89
C TYR A 29 15.67 3.59 -19.42
N ASP A 30 15.17 2.60 -20.15
CA ASP A 30 13.94 1.89 -19.87
C ASP A 30 14.27 0.40 -19.86
N ARG A 31 13.96 -0.29 -18.76
CA ARG A 31 14.19 -1.73 -18.59
C ARG A 31 13.38 -2.53 -19.60
N LEU A 32 12.19 -2.06 -19.93
CA LEU A 32 11.22 -2.74 -20.76
C LEU A 32 11.51 -2.60 -22.26
N SER A 33 12.29 -1.59 -22.64
CA SER A 33 12.66 -1.38 -24.05
C SER A 33 13.56 -2.47 -24.64
N SER A 34 14.06 -3.38 -23.82
CA SER A 34 14.76 -4.60 -24.29
C SER A 34 13.80 -5.63 -24.90
N SER A 35 12.51 -5.55 -24.63
CA SER A 35 11.45 -6.36 -25.22
C SER A 35 10.68 -5.47 -26.20
N SER A 36 10.89 -5.58 -27.48
CA SER A 36 10.16 -5.09 -28.67
C SER A 36 8.91 -4.17 -28.54
N VAL A 37 8.59 -3.67 -27.36
CA VAL A 37 7.53 -2.70 -27.07
C VAL A 37 8.13 -1.31 -27.23
N ASN A 38 7.56 -0.52 -28.12
CA ASN A 38 7.95 0.89 -28.34
C ASN A 38 7.81 1.68 -27.04
N SER A 39 8.91 2.01 -26.38
CA SER A 39 8.95 2.82 -25.16
C SER A 39 8.68 4.32 -25.39
N THR A 40 7.71 4.60 -26.25
CA THR A 40 7.28 5.98 -26.55
C THR A 40 6.69 6.70 -25.35
N TRP A 41 6.30 5.96 -24.32
CA TRP A 41 5.78 6.52 -23.08
C TRP A 41 6.81 7.40 -22.33
N MET A 42 8.10 7.04 -22.37
CA MET A 42 9.16 7.85 -21.74
C MET A 42 9.26 9.26 -22.31
N GLU A 43 8.90 9.45 -23.58
CA GLU A 43 8.88 10.77 -24.20
C GLU A 43 7.68 11.63 -23.76
N LYS A 44 6.60 10.96 -23.35
CA LYS A 44 5.36 11.61 -22.88
C LYS A 44 5.39 12.01 -21.41
N VAL A 45 6.36 11.52 -20.63
CA VAL A 45 6.47 11.87 -19.19
C VAL A 45 6.57 13.37 -19.04
N LYS A 46 5.70 13.94 -18.24
CA LYS A 46 5.68 15.38 -17.97
C LYS A 46 6.94 15.79 -17.23
N ILE A 47 7.53 16.88 -17.68
CA ILE A 47 8.62 17.54 -16.95
C ILE A 47 8.02 18.08 -15.65
N PRO A 48 8.65 17.87 -14.49
CA PRO A 48 8.22 18.44 -13.23
C PRO A 48 8.14 19.97 -13.29
N ASP A 49 7.32 20.56 -12.41
CA ASP A 49 7.25 21.98 -12.23
C ASP A 49 8.64 22.54 -11.89
N GLU A 50 9.13 23.50 -12.68
CA GLU A 50 10.47 24.08 -12.55
C GLU A 50 10.75 24.70 -11.19
N THR A 51 9.70 25.06 -10.44
CA THR A 51 9.83 25.63 -9.09
C THR A 51 10.03 24.58 -8.00
N LYS A 52 9.79 23.30 -8.28
CA LYS A 52 9.83 22.22 -7.29
C LYS A 52 11.13 21.41 -7.38
N LEU A 53 11.84 21.30 -6.25
CA LEU A 53 13.00 20.41 -6.13
C LEU A 53 12.62 18.94 -6.23
N LEU A 54 11.40 18.58 -5.86
CA LEU A 54 10.86 17.23 -5.91
C LEU A 54 9.42 17.30 -6.39
N SER A 55 9.09 16.53 -7.39
CA SER A 55 7.72 16.41 -7.88
C SER A 55 7.34 14.94 -8.09
N TYR A 56 6.05 14.69 -8.11
CA TYR A 56 5.49 13.37 -8.32
C TYR A 56 4.36 13.48 -9.33
N ASP A 57 4.28 12.52 -10.23
CA ASP A 57 3.16 12.38 -11.15
C ASP A 57 2.81 10.90 -11.33
N VAL A 58 1.60 10.62 -11.74
CA VAL A 58 1.12 9.27 -12.06
C VAL A 58 0.73 9.29 -13.53
N ASP A 59 1.19 8.31 -14.27
CA ASP A 59 0.76 8.14 -15.64
C ASP A 59 -0.73 7.80 -15.65
N LYS A 60 -1.50 8.66 -16.32
CA LYS A 60 -2.95 8.49 -16.50
C LYS A 60 -3.31 7.94 -17.88
N ASP A 61 -2.29 7.66 -18.70
CA ASP A 61 -2.50 7.13 -20.02
C ASP A 61 -3.00 5.68 -19.89
N THR A 62 -4.30 5.50 -20.10
CA THR A 62 -4.98 4.19 -20.03
C THR A 62 -4.53 3.25 -21.14
N ASP A 63 -3.89 3.77 -22.18
CA ASP A 63 -3.35 2.98 -23.29
C ASP A 63 -1.95 2.42 -22.96
N ASN A 64 -1.35 2.86 -21.85
CA ASN A 64 -0.12 2.26 -21.36
C ASN A 64 -0.47 1.04 -20.49
N PRO A 65 -0.11 -0.18 -20.90
CA PRO A 65 -0.36 -1.39 -20.12
C PRO A 65 0.38 -1.38 -18.78
N GLU A 66 1.37 -0.52 -18.64
CA GLU A 66 2.20 -0.42 -17.46
C GLU A 66 1.94 0.90 -16.75
N ARG A 67 1.24 0.81 -15.64
CA ARG A 67 0.96 1.96 -14.80
C ARG A 67 2.24 2.40 -14.09
N MET A 68 2.70 3.61 -14.37
CA MET A 68 3.93 4.16 -13.85
C MET A 68 3.69 5.32 -12.90
N PHE A 69 4.46 5.31 -11.85
CA PHE A 69 4.60 6.42 -10.92
C PHE A 69 5.95 7.12 -11.17
N HIS A 70 5.92 8.43 -11.40
CA HIS A 70 7.10 9.20 -11.72
C HIS A 70 7.52 10.08 -10.54
N ILE A 71 8.78 9.99 -10.16
CA ILE A 71 9.41 10.84 -9.15
C ILE A 71 10.43 11.71 -9.86
N GLY A 72 10.18 13.01 -9.94
CA GLY A 72 11.10 13.98 -10.52
C GLY A 72 11.86 14.75 -9.46
N ARG A 73 13.17 14.91 -9.66
CA ARG A 73 14.00 15.77 -8.84
C ARG A 73 14.79 16.74 -9.73
N LYS A 74 14.71 18.03 -9.38
CA LYS A 74 15.53 19.07 -9.99
C LYS A 74 17.01 18.84 -9.66
N VAL A 75 17.85 18.96 -10.66
CA VAL A 75 19.31 18.87 -10.53
C VAL A 75 19.88 20.27 -10.73
N VAL A 76 20.56 20.78 -9.72
CA VAL A 76 21.20 22.10 -9.73
C VAL A 76 22.71 21.95 -9.67
N ASN A 77 23.42 22.97 -10.12
CA ASN A 77 24.88 23.01 -9.98
C ASN A 77 25.24 23.08 -8.47
N TYR A 78 26.13 22.23 -8.03
CA TYR A 78 26.59 22.19 -6.62
C TYR A 78 27.28 23.51 -6.21
N TRP A 79 27.96 24.16 -7.14
CA TRP A 79 28.71 25.39 -6.89
C TRP A 79 27.86 26.65 -7.05
N ASP A 80 26.78 26.57 -7.83
CA ASP A 80 25.82 27.66 -8.05
C ASP A 80 24.40 27.08 -8.09
N ILE A 81 23.72 27.12 -6.95
CA ILE A 81 22.36 26.57 -6.79
C ILE A 81 21.33 27.27 -7.69
N SER A 82 21.64 28.47 -8.18
CA SER A 82 20.78 29.19 -9.12
C SER A 82 20.86 28.65 -10.56
N GLU A 83 21.91 27.87 -10.87
CA GLU A 83 22.08 27.25 -12.17
C GLU A 83 21.33 25.92 -12.25
N ASP A 84 20.31 25.88 -13.10
CA ASP A 84 19.53 24.70 -13.42
C ASP A 84 20.22 23.79 -14.42
N LEU A 85 20.57 22.58 -13.99
CA LEU A 85 21.14 21.56 -14.87
C LEU A 85 20.07 20.68 -15.53
N GLY A 86 18.86 20.64 -14.95
CA GLY A 86 17.75 19.85 -15.45
C GLY A 86 17.02 19.04 -14.39
N TYR A 87 16.48 17.90 -14.79
CA TYR A 87 15.71 17.01 -13.91
C TYR A 87 16.13 15.56 -14.08
N VAL A 88 16.16 14.83 -12.98
CA VAL A 88 16.18 13.37 -13.00
C VAL A 88 14.78 12.88 -12.66
N ILE A 89 14.23 12.00 -13.49
CA ILE A 89 12.92 11.38 -13.30
C ILE A 89 13.13 9.87 -13.16
N LEU A 90 12.66 9.33 -12.05
CA LEU A 90 12.57 7.88 -11.81
C LEU A 90 11.15 7.43 -12.12
N SER A 91 11.01 6.34 -12.86
CA SER A 91 9.74 5.71 -13.16
C SER A 91 9.66 4.37 -12.45
N VAL A 92 8.65 4.22 -11.60
CA VAL A 92 8.41 3.05 -10.76
C VAL A 92 7.11 2.41 -11.20
N ASN A 93 7.10 1.09 -11.31
CA ASN A 93 5.90 0.34 -11.65
C ASN A 93 4.92 0.38 -10.47
N LEU A 94 3.68 0.76 -10.73
CA LEU A 94 2.62 0.79 -9.72
C LEU A 94 2.20 -0.61 -9.26
N ASP A 95 2.32 -1.62 -10.10
CA ASP A 95 1.96 -2.99 -9.74
C ASP A 95 2.89 -3.53 -8.65
N GLU A 96 4.18 -3.20 -8.72
CA GLU A 96 5.14 -3.48 -7.65
C GLU A 96 4.76 -2.76 -6.34
N LEU A 97 4.36 -1.50 -6.44
CA LEU A 97 3.90 -0.73 -5.30
C LEU A 97 2.61 -1.32 -4.71
N GLU A 98 1.68 -1.78 -5.54
CA GLU A 98 0.43 -2.41 -5.11
C GLU A 98 0.64 -3.72 -4.37
N SER A 99 1.64 -4.50 -4.75
CA SER A 99 2.01 -5.71 -4.01
C SER A 99 2.38 -5.41 -2.55
N VAL A 100 3.02 -4.26 -2.31
CA VAL A 100 3.35 -3.76 -0.98
C VAL A 100 2.11 -3.19 -0.26
N LEU A 101 1.12 -2.71 -1.02
CA LEU A 101 -0.12 -2.14 -0.47
C LEU A 101 -1.14 -3.21 -0.07
N SER A 102 -0.94 -4.48 -0.40
CA SER A 102 -1.84 -5.55 0.02
C SER A 102 -1.67 -5.82 1.52
N ALA A 103 -2.59 -5.29 2.32
CA ALA A 103 -2.51 -5.31 3.79
C ALA A 103 -3.11 -6.56 4.45
N GLY A 104 -3.29 -7.66 3.71
CA GLY A 104 -3.87 -8.89 4.22
C GLY A 104 -5.41 -8.90 4.29
N LYS A 105 -5.99 -10.02 4.76
CA LYS A 105 -7.44 -10.23 4.73
C LYS A 105 -8.20 -9.12 5.48
N GLY A 106 -9.14 -8.49 4.78
CA GLY A 106 -10.07 -7.51 5.37
C GLY A 106 -9.56 -6.07 5.45
N SER A 107 -8.32 -5.82 5.09
CA SER A 107 -7.74 -4.48 5.06
C SER A 107 -7.36 -4.10 3.63
N ARG A 108 -7.62 -2.86 3.24
CA ARG A 108 -7.23 -2.30 1.95
C ARG A 108 -6.40 -1.07 2.16
N VAL A 109 -5.31 -0.95 1.43
CA VAL A 109 -4.46 0.23 1.45
C VAL A 109 -4.64 1.01 0.17
N TYR A 110 -4.84 2.30 0.30
CA TYR A 110 -4.94 3.23 -0.83
C TYR A 110 -3.82 4.25 -0.73
N LEU A 111 -3.16 4.48 -1.85
CA LEU A 111 -2.25 5.59 -2.01
C LEU A 111 -3.03 6.77 -2.60
N VAL A 112 -3.01 7.89 -1.91
CA VAL A 112 -3.77 9.08 -2.29
C VAL A 112 -2.83 10.25 -2.51
N LYS A 113 -3.04 10.98 -3.58
CA LYS A 113 -2.33 12.21 -3.94
C LYS A 113 -3.35 13.32 -4.13
N ASP A 114 -3.24 14.37 -3.34
CA ASP A 114 -4.12 15.55 -3.40
C ASP A 114 -5.62 15.19 -3.39
N GLY A 115 -5.99 14.18 -2.56
CA GLY A 115 -7.37 13.72 -2.42
C GLY A 115 -7.85 12.76 -3.51
N VAL A 116 -7.00 12.37 -4.46
CA VAL A 116 -7.31 11.40 -5.53
C VAL A 116 -6.57 10.09 -5.27
N ILE A 117 -7.25 8.96 -5.39
CA ILE A 117 -6.67 7.63 -5.25
C ILE A 117 -5.81 7.34 -6.49
N VAL A 118 -4.52 7.15 -6.28
CA VAL A 118 -3.53 6.92 -7.34
C VAL A 118 -2.95 5.51 -7.29
N GLY A 119 -3.07 4.80 -6.17
CA GLY A 119 -2.68 3.41 -6.01
C GLY A 119 -3.70 2.66 -5.16
N ALA A 120 -4.13 1.49 -5.63
CA ALA A 120 -5.08 0.63 -4.94
C ALA A 120 -5.01 -0.79 -5.50
N GLU A 121 -5.21 -1.80 -4.65
CA GLU A 121 -5.37 -3.20 -5.08
C GLU A 121 -6.56 -3.36 -6.05
N ASP A 122 -7.68 -2.66 -5.79
CA ASP A 122 -8.81 -2.61 -6.72
C ASP A 122 -8.64 -1.46 -7.71
N THR A 123 -8.27 -1.79 -8.94
CA THR A 123 -8.04 -0.83 -10.03
C THR A 123 -9.24 0.07 -10.33
N LYS A 124 -10.48 -0.37 -10.01
CA LYS A 124 -11.71 0.43 -10.17
C LYS A 124 -11.76 1.66 -9.28
N MET A 125 -10.92 1.68 -8.25
CA MET A 125 -10.82 2.81 -7.32
C MET A 125 -9.85 3.88 -7.79
N LEU A 126 -9.00 3.58 -8.76
CA LEU A 126 -8.01 4.52 -9.30
C LEU A 126 -8.71 5.73 -9.94
N GLY A 127 -8.17 6.91 -9.67
CA GLY A 127 -8.71 8.18 -10.16
C GLY A 127 -9.94 8.69 -9.41
N ARG A 128 -10.51 7.92 -8.48
CA ARG A 128 -11.63 8.38 -7.64
C ARG A 128 -11.14 9.28 -6.51
N GLN A 129 -12.01 10.14 -6.05
CA GLN A 129 -11.71 10.96 -4.88
C GLN A 129 -11.73 10.12 -3.59
N GLU A 130 -10.86 10.45 -2.64
CA GLU A 130 -10.83 9.85 -1.29
C GLU A 130 -12.21 9.83 -0.62
N LYS A 131 -13.00 10.90 -0.82
CA LYS A 131 -14.37 11.03 -0.29
C LYS A 131 -15.36 9.99 -0.83
N ALA A 132 -15.05 9.33 -1.94
CA ALA A 132 -15.89 8.27 -2.49
C ALA A 132 -15.75 6.95 -1.70
N LEU A 133 -14.76 6.85 -0.81
CA LEU A 133 -14.66 5.76 0.14
C LEU A 133 -15.75 5.94 1.21
N ASP A 134 -16.71 5.03 1.22
CA ASP A 134 -17.85 5.08 2.14
C ASP A 134 -17.36 4.90 3.59
N SER A 135 -17.13 6.02 4.28
CA SER A 135 -16.64 6.06 5.65
C SER A 135 -17.59 5.38 6.66
N ALA A 136 -18.85 5.18 6.32
CA ALA A 136 -19.81 4.51 7.18
C ALA A 136 -19.58 2.98 7.25
N LYS A 137 -18.91 2.40 6.24
CA LYS A 137 -18.67 0.95 6.16
C LYS A 137 -17.22 0.56 6.43
N VAL A 138 -16.34 1.54 6.62
CA VAL A 138 -14.90 1.32 6.66
C VAL A 138 -14.29 2.16 7.79
N ASN A 139 -13.52 1.50 8.64
CA ASN A 139 -12.66 2.22 9.58
C ASN A 139 -11.42 2.70 8.82
N GLN A 140 -11.18 4.01 8.80
CA GLN A 140 -10.11 4.64 8.04
C GLN A 140 -9.03 5.18 8.96
N LYS A 141 -7.78 4.83 8.67
CA LYS A 141 -6.61 5.45 9.29
C LYS A 141 -5.74 6.06 8.19
N ALA A 142 -5.54 7.36 8.27
CA ALA A 142 -4.75 8.09 7.29
C ALA A 142 -3.38 8.48 7.86
N ILE A 143 -2.33 8.22 7.10
CA ILE A 143 -0.98 8.75 7.33
C ILE A 143 -0.72 9.76 6.22
N LYS A 144 -0.64 11.04 6.59
CA LYS A 144 -0.50 12.14 5.63
C LYS A 144 0.91 12.73 5.68
N ASN A 145 1.48 12.97 4.52
CA ASN A 145 2.70 13.75 4.37
C ASN A 145 2.34 15.15 3.86
N ALA A 146 2.37 16.13 4.78
CA ALA A 146 1.94 17.50 4.49
C ALA A 146 2.77 18.21 3.41
N ARG A 147 4.04 17.80 3.22
CA ARG A 147 4.92 18.45 2.23
C ARG A 147 4.69 17.98 0.81
N SER A 148 4.34 16.71 0.63
CA SER A 148 4.22 16.10 -0.69
C SER A 148 2.78 15.98 -1.18
N GLY A 149 1.78 16.24 -0.33
CA GLY A 149 0.37 16.00 -0.64
C GLY A 149 -0.02 14.51 -0.72
N TRP A 150 0.92 13.63 -0.38
CA TRP A 150 0.67 12.20 -0.35
C TRP A 150 0.05 11.74 0.97
N SER A 151 -0.84 10.80 0.89
CA SER A 151 -1.37 10.10 2.06
C SER A 151 -1.56 8.62 1.76
N ILE A 152 -1.34 7.80 2.78
CA ILE A 152 -1.65 6.39 2.77
C ILE A 152 -2.89 6.21 3.62
N LEU A 153 -3.94 5.66 3.03
CA LEU A 153 -5.18 5.33 3.73
C LEU A 153 -5.25 3.82 3.95
N LEU A 154 -5.27 3.43 5.20
CA LEU A 154 -5.62 2.07 5.59
C LEU A 154 -7.12 2.02 5.84
N CYS A 155 -7.82 1.25 5.04
CA CYS A 155 -9.26 1.04 5.13
C CYS A 155 -9.55 -0.39 5.58
N GLN A 156 -10.21 -0.55 6.72
CA GLN A 156 -10.61 -1.84 7.25
C GLN A 156 -12.13 -1.96 7.21
N SER A 157 -12.65 -3.03 6.60
CA SER A 157 -14.07 -3.29 6.56
C SER A 157 -14.60 -3.53 7.98
N ILE A 158 -15.54 -2.70 8.42
CA ILE A 158 -16.17 -2.84 9.74
C ILE A 158 -16.85 -4.21 9.85
N ARG A 159 -17.48 -4.68 8.80
CA ARG A 159 -18.16 -5.98 8.76
C ARG A 159 -17.20 -7.16 8.94
N GLU A 160 -16.04 -7.12 8.27
CA GLU A 160 -15.03 -8.18 8.41
C GLU A 160 -14.37 -8.14 9.79
N TYR A 161 -14.14 -6.94 10.32
CA TYR A 161 -13.64 -6.74 11.67
C TYR A 161 -14.63 -7.28 12.72
N GLN A 162 -15.93 -6.97 12.58
CA GLN A 162 -16.98 -7.49 13.46
C GLN A 162 -17.05 -9.00 13.40
N LYS A 163 -17.02 -9.59 12.19
CA LYS A 163 -17.04 -11.03 12.02
C LYS A 163 -15.85 -11.72 12.70
N ALA A 164 -14.65 -11.17 12.57
CA ALA A 164 -13.45 -11.69 13.24
C ALA A 164 -13.58 -11.63 14.78
N ILE A 165 -14.17 -10.54 15.31
CA ILE A 165 -14.45 -10.41 16.75
C ILE A 165 -15.50 -11.44 17.19
N GLU A 166 -16.58 -11.60 16.43
CA GLU A 166 -17.64 -12.58 16.74
C GLU A 166 -17.08 -14.01 16.80
N GLU A 167 -16.26 -14.42 15.84
CA GLU A 167 -15.60 -15.72 15.83
C GLU A 167 -14.70 -15.90 17.07
N GLN A 168 -13.96 -14.87 17.46
CA GLN A 168 -13.10 -14.91 18.63
C GLN A 168 -13.91 -14.97 19.93
N VAL A 169 -15.00 -14.22 20.04
CA VAL A 169 -15.90 -14.25 21.20
C VAL A 169 -16.55 -15.62 21.35
N ILE A 170 -17.04 -16.19 20.25
CA ILE A 170 -17.63 -17.55 20.26
C ILE A 170 -16.60 -18.57 20.75
N PHE A 171 -15.36 -18.49 20.27
CA PHE A 171 -14.28 -19.37 20.73
C PHE A 171 -14.07 -19.27 22.26
N TRP A 172 -13.99 -18.06 22.81
CA TRP A 172 -13.82 -17.86 24.25
C TRP A 172 -15.02 -18.34 25.07
N ILE A 173 -16.25 -18.18 24.57
CA ILE A 173 -17.47 -18.75 25.20
C ILE A 173 -17.39 -20.25 25.23
N MET A 174 -16.98 -20.91 24.14
CA MET A 174 -16.83 -22.37 24.10
C MET A 174 -15.78 -22.86 25.11
N VAL A 175 -14.65 -22.17 25.23
CA VAL A 175 -13.62 -22.49 26.23
C VAL A 175 -14.16 -22.34 27.65
N ALA A 176 -14.88 -21.27 27.95
CA ALA A 176 -15.48 -21.03 29.25
C ALA A 176 -16.50 -22.14 29.63
N LEU A 177 -17.36 -22.55 28.69
CA LEU A 177 -18.30 -23.66 28.88
C LEU A 177 -17.59 -24.97 29.13
N ALA A 178 -16.52 -25.26 28.40
CA ALA A 178 -15.73 -26.50 28.62
C ALA A 178 -15.09 -26.51 29.99
N VAL A 179 -14.53 -25.41 30.46
CA VAL A 179 -13.97 -25.30 31.82
C VAL A 179 -15.03 -25.48 32.88
N LEU A 180 -16.20 -24.84 32.70
CA LEU A 180 -17.33 -24.98 33.64
C LEU A 180 -17.81 -26.43 33.71
N LEU A 181 -17.91 -27.12 32.59
CA LEU A 181 -18.31 -28.52 32.51
C LEU A 181 -17.31 -29.43 33.27
N ILE A 182 -16.00 -29.20 33.07
CA ILE A 182 -14.94 -29.90 33.81
C ILE A 182 -15.10 -29.65 35.31
N PHE A 183 -15.38 -28.42 35.72
CA PHE A 183 -15.56 -28.07 37.12
C PHE A 183 -16.77 -28.80 37.74
N VAL A 184 -17.89 -28.83 37.04
CA VAL A 184 -19.10 -29.56 37.48
C VAL A 184 -18.83 -31.06 37.61
N LEU A 185 -18.12 -31.65 36.64
CA LEU A 185 -17.75 -33.07 36.70
C LEU A 185 -16.81 -33.36 37.87
N LEU A 186 -15.87 -32.48 38.17
CA LEU A 186 -14.98 -32.62 39.33
C LEU A 186 -15.77 -32.57 40.66
N ILE A 187 -16.68 -31.59 40.80
CA ILE A 187 -17.54 -31.49 41.98
C ILE A 187 -18.40 -32.77 42.13
N TYR A 188 -19.04 -33.20 41.06
CA TYR A 188 -19.83 -34.42 41.07
C TYR A 188 -19.01 -35.65 41.48
N ARG A 189 -17.77 -35.75 40.99
CA ARG A 189 -16.89 -36.87 41.29
C ARG A 189 -16.41 -36.86 42.75
N VAL A 190 -16.23 -35.70 43.35
CA VAL A 190 -15.82 -35.54 44.75
C VAL A 190 -17.00 -35.73 45.70
N THR A 191 -18.19 -35.25 45.36
CA THR A 191 -19.37 -35.32 46.24
C THR A 191 -20.05 -36.69 46.24
N LYS A 192 -19.97 -37.42 45.14
CA LYS A 192 -20.60 -38.75 45.03
C LYS A 192 -20.11 -39.74 46.09
N PRO A 193 -18.83 -39.96 46.41
CA PRO A 193 -18.39 -40.88 47.46
C PRO A 193 -18.80 -40.42 48.88
N VAL A 194 -18.90 -39.10 49.09
CA VAL A 194 -19.31 -38.55 50.40
C VAL A 194 -20.77 -38.80 50.64
N MET A 195 -21.67 -38.66 49.67
CA MET A 195 -23.09 -39.00 49.78
C MET A 195 -23.32 -40.49 50.04
N ILE A 196 -22.54 -41.35 49.38
CA ILE A 196 -22.67 -42.82 49.61
C ILE A 196 -22.22 -43.22 51.03
N SER A 197 -21.20 -42.52 51.57
CA SER A 197 -20.73 -42.80 52.94
C SER A 197 -21.72 -42.36 54.01
N VAL A 198 -22.43 -41.26 53.81
CA VAL A 198 -23.44 -40.74 54.76
C VAL A 198 -24.70 -41.67 54.80
N ASN A 199 -25.13 -42.14 53.61
CA ASN A 199 -26.30 -43.01 53.54
C ASN A 199 -26.07 -44.50 54.09
N ARG A 200 -24.82 -44.82 54.42
CA ARG A 200 -24.44 -46.14 54.96
C ARG A 200 -24.29 -46.14 56.47
N SER A 201 -24.44 -45.01 57.11
CA SER A 201 -24.30 -44.81 58.57
C SER A 201 -25.63 -44.60 59.28
N GLU A 202 -26.77 -44.74 58.58
CA GLU A 202 -28.11 -44.97 59.12
C GLU A 202 -28.48 -46.51 59.01
#